data_78d471f605917e1b6aa64c7d1502d1b9
#
_entry.id   78d471f605917e1b6aa64c7d1502d1b9
#
_cell.length_a   1.000
_cell.length_b   1.000
_cell.length_c   1.000
_cell.angle_alpha   90.00
_cell.angle_beta   90.00
_cell.angle_gamma   90.00
#
_symmetry.space_group_name_H-M   'P 1'
#
loop_
_entity.id
_entity.type
_entity.pdbx_description
1 polymer ?
#
loop_
_entity_poly.entity_id
_entity_poly.type
_entity_poly.pdbx_seq_one_letter_code
_entity_poly.pdbx_strand_id
1 'polypeptide(L)'
;MSKIRLALLAVFVFVVIGCKNKEIIMDNGLIIEDLIIGIGTTAEKYSIVTVHYTGKLQDGTVFDSSQRIGQEPLRFTLGVGQVIDGWDQGIIGMKVGGQRKLKIPPELGYGSQDKGVIPPNSTLIFKVELLEVE
;
A
#
# COMPACT_ATOMS: atom_id res chain seq x y z
N MET A 1 -1.57 60.37 -27.10
CA MET A 1 -2.46 59.23 -26.82
C MET A 1 -1.61 58.07 -26.29
N SER A 2 -1.57 57.88 -25.01
CA SER A 2 -0.86 56.78 -24.40
C SER A 2 -1.73 55.53 -24.47
N LYS A 3 -1.28 54.56 -25.22
CA LYS A 3 -1.91 53.22 -25.18
C LYS A 3 -1.49 52.53 -23.89
N ILE A 4 -2.39 52.45 -22.92
CA ILE A 4 -2.21 51.65 -21.75
C ILE A 4 -2.30 50.20 -22.17
N ARG A 5 -1.15 49.53 -22.30
CA ARG A 5 -1.11 48.08 -22.45
C ARG A 5 -1.39 47.48 -21.09
N LEU A 6 -2.63 47.03 -20.88
CA LEU A 6 -2.95 46.19 -19.75
C LEU A 6 -2.19 44.90 -19.95
N ALA A 7 -1.08 44.75 -19.22
CA ALA A 7 -0.44 43.44 -19.08
C ALA A 7 -1.38 42.58 -18.23
N LEU A 8 -2.10 41.67 -18.89
CA LEU A 8 -2.84 40.64 -18.17
C LEU A 8 -1.78 39.77 -17.46
N LEU A 9 -1.54 40.05 -16.19
CA LEU A 9 -0.82 39.14 -15.33
C LEU A 9 -1.70 37.92 -15.15
N ALA A 10 -1.49 36.88 -15.92
CA ALA A 10 -2.11 35.58 -15.68
C ALA A 10 -1.53 35.06 -14.37
N VAL A 11 -2.22 35.31 -13.26
CA VAL A 11 -1.92 34.66 -12.00
C VAL A 11 -2.32 33.21 -12.16
N PHE A 12 -1.35 32.36 -12.50
CA PHE A 12 -1.52 30.93 -12.36
C PHE A 12 -1.59 30.63 -10.87
N VAL A 13 -2.80 30.62 -10.32
CA VAL A 13 -3.04 30.03 -9.03
C VAL A 13 -2.85 28.52 -9.23
N PHE A 14 -1.65 28.03 -8.95
CA PHE A 14 -1.48 26.60 -8.70
C PHE A 14 -2.28 26.29 -7.43
N VAL A 15 -3.54 25.94 -7.62
CA VAL A 15 -4.25 25.21 -6.58
C VAL A 15 -3.55 23.86 -6.52
N VAL A 16 -2.58 23.73 -5.62
CA VAL A 16 -2.14 22.42 -5.18
C VAL A 16 -3.34 21.81 -4.47
N ILE A 17 -4.25 21.23 -5.25
CA ILE A 17 -5.20 20.27 -4.72
C ILE A 17 -4.28 19.14 -4.27
N GLY A 18 -3.98 19.08 -2.95
CA GLY A 18 -3.36 17.93 -2.37
C GLY A 18 -4.22 16.74 -2.77
N CYS A 19 -3.79 15.98 -3.79
CA CYS A 19 -4.40 14.71 -4.13
C CYS A 19 -4.19 13.82 -2.93
N LYS A 20 -5.14 13.85 -2.00
CA LYS A 20 -5.29 12.78 -1.03
C LYS A 20 -5.55 11.54 -1.84
N ASN A 21 -4.62 10.58 -1.76
CA ASN A 21 -4.82 9.28 -2.36
C ASN A 21 -6.16 8.72 -1.87
N LYS A 22 -6.93 8.18 -2.78
CA LYS A 22 -8.25 7.65 -2.46
C LYS A 22 -8.10 6.38 -1.63
N GLU A 23 -8.65 6.40 -0.42
CA GLU A 23 -8.79 5.18 0.39
C GLU A 23 -10.03 4.41 -0.05
N ILE A 24 -9.86 3.10 -0.22
CA ILE A 24 -10.96 2.16 -0.43
C ILE A 24 -11.17 1.40 0.87
N ILE A 25 -12.34 1.57 1.47
CA ILE A 25 -12.74 0.87 2.70
C ILE A 25 -13.61 -0.30 2.30
N MET A 26 -13.14 -1.53 2.56
CA MET A 26 -13.90 -2.75 2.27
C MET A 26 -14.81 -3.10 3.45
N ASP A 27 -15.88 -3.86 3.18
CA ASP A 27 -16.88 -4.24 4.18
C ASP A 27 -16.30 -5.02 5.36
N ASN A 28 -15.22 -5.75 5.15
CA ASN A 28 -14.52 -6.51 6.20
C ASN A 28 -13.51 -5.67 7.02
N GLY A 29 -13.44 -4.37 6.78
CA GLY A 29 -12.57 -3.44 7.50
C GLY A 29 -11.18 -3.25 6.93
N LEU A 30 -10.81 -3.98 5.85
CA LEU A 30 -9.56 -3.74 5.14
C LEU A 30 -9.61 -2.37 4.45
N ILE A 31 -8.58 -1.55 4.66
CA ILE A 31 -8.45 -0.25 4.00
C ILE A 31 -7.25 -0.29 3.05
N ILE A 32 -7.49 0.04 1.80
CA ILE A 32 -6.52 0.04 0.72
C ILE A 32 -6.30 1.46 0.22
N GLU A 33 -5.05 1.88 0.12
CA GLU A 33 -4.66 3.18 -0.44
C GLU A 33 -3.53 2.98 -1.44
N ASP A 34 -3.76 3.30 -2.71
CA ASP A 34 -2.70 3.31 -3.72
C ASP A 34 -1.84 4.57 -3.56
N LEU A 35 -0.57 4.37 -3.20
CA LEU A 35 0.42 5.43 -3.09
C LEU A 35 1.03 5.75 -4.45
N ILE A 36 1.35 4.71 -5.20
CA ILE A 36 1.83 4.78 -6.59
C ILE A 36 1.08 3.72 -7.38
N ILE A 37 0.49 4.10 -8.50
CA ILE A 37 -0.12 3.17 -9.43
C ILE A 37 0.94 2.71 -10.42
N GLY A 38 1.24 1.41 -10.42
CA GLY A 38 2.17 0.81 -11.37
C GLY A 38 1.61 0.74 -12.78
N ILE A 39 2.47 0.49 -13.74
CA ILE A 39 2.12 0.37 -15.16
C ILE A 39 2.38 -1.02 -15.74
N GLY A 40 2.93 -1.93 -14.94
CA GLY A 40 3.25 -3.30 -15.36
C GLY A 40 2.08 -4.27 -15.18
N THR A 41 2.41 -5.56 -15.18
CA THR A 41 1.45 -6.65 -15.05
C THR A 41 0.63 -6.54 -13.77
N THR A 42 -0.67 -6.79 -13.87
CA THR A 42 -1.60 -6.78 -12.74
C THR A 42 -1.52 -8.09 -11.94
N ALA A 43 -1.42 -7.98 -10.62
CA ALA A 43 -1.51 -9.12 -9.71
C ALA A 43 -2.96 -9.60 -9.59
N GLU A 44 -3.16 -10.88 -9.82
CA GLU A 44 -4.45 -11.55 -9.76
C GLU A 44 -4.37 -12.75 -8.79
N LYS A 45 -5.52 -13.29 -8.43
CA LYS A 45 -5.55 -14.54 -7.67
C LYS A 45 -4.78 -15.63 -8.43
N TYR A 46 -3.96 -16.38 -7.72
CA TYR A 46 -3.03 -17.40 -8.21
C TYR A 46 -1.77 -16.86 -8.90
N SER A 47 -1.59 -15.57 -9.06
CA SER A 47 -0.32 -15.00 -9.51
C SER A 47 0.78 -15.30 -8.48
N ILE A 48 1.99 -15.57 -8.97
CA ILE A 48 3.18 -15.59 -8.14
C ILE A 48 3.75 -14.18 -8.14
N VAL A 49 3.80 -13.55 -6.97
CA VAL A 49 4.21 -12.16 -6.81
C VAL A 49 5.48 -12.07 -5.98
N THR A 50 6.28 -11.05 -6.29
CA THR A 50 7.46 -10.68 -5.50
C THR A 50 7.27 -9.24 -5.02
N VAL A 51 7.38 -9.04 -3.71
CA VAL A 51 7.11 -7.75 -3.07
C VAL A 51 8.22 -7.34 -2.11
N HIS A 52 8.50 -6.04 -2.05
CA HIS A 52 9.08 -5.40 -0.88
C HIS A 52 7.97 -4.92 0.04
N TYR A 53 8.18 -4.98 1.34
CA TYR A 53 7.21 -4.52 2.31
C TYR A 53 7.85 -4.01 3.59
N THR A 54 7.12 -3.16 4.27
CA THR A 54 7.38 -2.74 5.65
C THR A 54 6.08 -2.79 6.43
N GLY A 55 6.07 -3.49 7.54
CA GLY A 55 4.92 -3.63 8.44
C GLY A 55 5.13 -2.85 9.73
N LYS A 56 4.09 -2.11 10.13
CA LYS A 56 4.06 -1.29 11.35
C LYS A 56 2.82 -1.58 12.16
N LEU A 57 2.96 -1.43 13.47
CA LEU A 57 1.82 -1.29 14.38
C LEU A 57 1.24 0.13 14.27
N GLN A 58 0.06 0.36 14.85
CA GLN A 58 -0.58 1.69 14.83
C GLN A 58 0.23 2.77 15.55
N ASP A 59 1.07 2.41 16.52
CA ASP A 59 1.97 3.33 17.21
C ASP A 59 3.23 3.69 16.41
N GLY A 60 3.38 3.13 15.20
CA GLY A 60 4.52 3.37 14.32
C GLY A 60 5.70 2.40 14.49
N THR A 61 5.61 1.47 15.44
CA THR A 61 6.65 0.44 15.62
C THR A 61 6.74 -0.46 14.40
N VAL A 62 7.91 -0.52 13.77
CA VAL A 62 8.19 -1.45 12.65
C VAL A 62 8.42 -2.83 13.22
N PHE A 63 7.57 -3.80 12.87
CA PHE A 63 7.73 -5.18 13.32
C PHE A 63 8.39 -6.09 12.29
N ASP A 64 8.35 -5.73 11.00
CA ASP A 64 8.99 -6.48 9.93
C ASP A 64 9.22 -5.61 8.70
N SER A 65 10.27 -5.92 7.94
CA SER A 65 10.59 -5.25 6.67
C SER A 65 11.48 -6.15 5.82
N SER A 66 11.14 -6.31 4.55
CA SER A 66 11.99 -7.00 3.56
C SER A 66 13.24 -6.22 3.19
N GLN A 67 13.32 -4.95 3.58
CA GLN A 67 14.46 -4.06 3.28
C GLN A 67 15.47 -3.97 4.42
N ARG A 68 15.33 -4.80 5.47
CA ARG A 68 16.36 -4.93 6.49
C ARG A 68 17.61 -5.58 5.91
N ILE A 69 18.78 -5.26 6.49
CA ILE A 69 20.05 -5.90 6.11
C ILE A 69 19.92 -7.42 6.24
N GLY A 70 20.24 -8.15 5.15
CA GLY A 70 20.15 -9.61 5.09
C GLY A 70 18.76 -10.16 4.77
N GLN A 71 17.77 -9.28 4.57
CA GLN A 71 16.42 -9.67 4.12
C GLN A 71 16.32 -9.51 2.60
N GLU A 72 15.48 -10.34 2.00
CA GLU A 72 15.18 -10.32 0.56
C GLU A 72 13.71 -10.00 0.32
N PRO A 73 13.33 -9.58 -0.91
CA PRO A 73 11.94 -9.50 -1.31
C PRO A 73 11.22 -10.83 -1.09
N LEU A 74 9.97 -10.76 -0.69
CA LEU A 74 9.14 -11.96 -0.44
C LEU A 74 8.45 -12.38 -1.74
N ARG A 75 8.60 -13.65 -2.09
CA ARG A 75 7.93 -14.29 -3.23
C ARG A 75 6.89 -15.29 -2.71
N PHE A 76 5.66 -15.17 -3.15
CA PHE A 76 4.57 -16.06 -2.74
C PHE A 76 3.46 -16.14 -3.79
N THR A 77 2.59 -17.14 -3.67
CA THR A 77 1.39 -17.26 -4.50
C THR A 77 0.25 -16.51 -3.84
N LEU A 78 -0.37 -15.59 -4.59
CA LEU A 78 -1.43 -14.72 -4.09
C LEU A 78 -2.77 -15.44 -4.03
N GLY A 79 -3.50 -15.26 -2.93
CA GLY A 79 -4.88 -15.71 -2.79
C GLY A 79 -5.07 -17.17 -2.36
N VAL A 80 -4.02 -17.83 -1.87
CA VAL A 80 -4.05 -19.27 -1.48
C VAL A 80 -3.71 -19.51 -0.01
N GLY A 81 -3.68 -18.48 0.81
CA GLY A 81 -3.43 -18.59 2.24
C GLY A 81 -1.97 -18.78 2.65
N GLN A 82 -1.01 -18.47 1.78
CA GLN A 82 0.42 -18.47 2.11
C GLN A 82 0.82 -17.27 2.98
N VAL A 83 0.01 -16.22 2.95
CA VAL A 83 0.19 -14.96 3.69
C VAL A 83 -1.12 -14.64 4.42
N ILE A 84 -1.09 -13.63 5.29
CA ILE A 84 -2.30 -13.18 6.00
C ILE A 84 -3.40 -12.74 5.01
N ASP A 85 -4.66 -12.89 5.42
CA ASP A 85 -5.82 -12.61 4.56
C ASP A 85 -5.82 -11.17 4.03
N GLY A 86 -5.39 -10.20 4.83
CA GLY A 86 -5.29 -8.81 4.42
C GLY A 86 -4.35 -8.60 3.23
N TRP A 87 -3.32 -9.42 3.09
CA TRP A 87 -2.44 -9.41 1.91
C TRP A 87 -3.08 -10.11 0.72
N ASP A 88 -3.63 -11.30 0.92
CA ASP A 88 -4.29 -12.05 -0.15
C ASP A 88 -5.42 -11.24 -0.80
N GLN A 89 -6.14 -10.44 -0.02
CA GLN A 89 -7.20 -9.57 -0.50
C GLN A 89 -6.70 -8.20 -0.96
N GLY A 90 -5.70 -7.65 -0.27
CA GLY A 90 -5.25 -6.27 -0.48
C GLY A 90 -4.27 -6.07 -1.64
N ILE A 91 -3.53 -7.11 -2.04
CA ILE A 91 -2.53 -7.02 -3.11
C ILE A 91 -3.16 -7.28 -4.49
N ILE A 92 -4.27 -7.99 -4.55
CA ILE A 92 -5.00 -8.19 -5.81
C ILE A 92 -5.30 -6.83 -6.46
N GLY A 93 -5.02 -6.72 -7.74
CA GLY A 93 -5.25 -5.50 -8.51
C GLY A 93 -4.06 -4.53 -8.53
N MET A 94 -3.00 -4.76 -7.74
CA MET A 94 -1.76 -4.00 -7.89
C MET A 94 -1.09 -4.31 -9.23
N LYS A 95 -0.42 -3.31 -9.78
CA LYS A 95 0.41 -3.47 -10.97
C LYS A 95 1.88 -3.36 -10.60
N VAL A 96 2.73 -4.09 -11.31
CA VAL A 96 4.19 -4.00 -11.12
C VAL A 96 4.65 -2.55 -11.21
N GLY A 97 5.48 -2.13 -10.27
CA GLY A 97 5.92 -0.76 -10.06
C GLY A 97 5.03 0.04 -9.12
N GLY A 98 3.89 -0.50 -8.72
CA GLY A 98 2.97 0.14 -7.77
C GLY A 98 3.41 -0.01 -6.32
N GLN A 99 2.93 0.91 -5.49
CA GLN A 99 3.03 0.87 -4.04
C GLN A 99 1.65 1.06 -3.43
N ARG A 100 1.30 0.24 -2.47
CA ARG A 100 0.00 0.24 -1.81
C ARG A 100 0.16 0.17 -0.30
N LYS A 101 -0.61 0.99 0.39
CA LYS A 101 -0.75 0.92 1.84
C LYS A 101 -1.97 0.09 2.19
N LEU A 102 -1.78 -0.87 3.07
CA LEU A 102 -2.84 -1.74 3.58
C LEU A 102 -2.97 -1.51 5.09
N LYS A 103 -4.16 -1.12 5.53
CA LYS A 103 -4.51 -1.11 6.95
C LYS A 103 -5.38 -2.34 7.22
N ILE A 104 -4.85 -3.27 7.98
CA ILE A 104 -5.38 -4.61 8.13
C ILE A 104 -5.91 -4.77 9.55
N PRO A 105 -7.23 -4.97 9.73
CA PRO A 105 -7.78 -5.27 11.06
C PRO A 105 -7.29 -6.62 11.57
N PRO A 106 -7.34 -6.87 12.88
CA PRO A 106 -6.83 -8.12 13.47
C PRO A 106 -7.39 -9.38 12.82
N GLU A 107 -8.66 -9.39 12.43
CA GLU A 107 -9.36 -10.54 11.85
C GLU A 107 -8.77 -10.97 10.49
N LEU A 108 -8.13 -10.05 9.78
CA LEU A 108 -7.46 -10.30 8.50
C LEU A 108 -5.93 -10.37 8.64
N GLY A 109 -5.43 -10.26 9.85
CA GLY A 109 -4.02 -10.36 10.22
C GLY A 109 -3.77 -11.58 11.11
N TYR A 110 -3.19 -11.34 12.28
CA TYR A 110 -2.85 -12.41 13.22
C TYR A 110 -3.88 -12.62 14.34
N GLY A 111 -4.97 -11.86 14.34
CA GLY A 111 -6.09 -12.03 15.28
C GLY A 111 -5.66 -11.90 16.73
N SER A 112 -6.09 -12.87 17.54
CA SER A 112 -5.78 -12.94 18.97
C SER A 112 -4.44 -13.62 19.28
N GLN A 113 -3.68 -14.03 18.25
CA GLN A 113 -2.37 -14.67 18.45
C GLN A 113 -1.35 -13.66 18.94
N ASP A 114 -0.54 -14.07 19.91
CA ASP A 114 0.66 -13.33 20.32
C ASP A 114 1.82 -13.72 19.39
N LYS A 115 2.32 -12.76 18.61
CA LYS A 115 3.46 -12.92 17.71
C LYS A 115 4.71 -12.20 18.24
N GLY A 116 4.87 -12.08 19.53
CA GLY A 116 5.99 -11.39 20.16
C GLY A 116 5.87 -9.88 19.98
N VAL A 117 6.54 -9.33 18.98
CA VAL A 117 6.52 -7.89 18.69
C VAL A 117 5.15 -7.39 18.20
N ILE A 118 4.27 -8.30 17.78
CA ILE A 118 2.88 -7.99 17.42
C ILE A 118 1.98 -8.48 18.55
N PRO A 119 1.42 -7.56 19.36
CA PRO A 119 0.49 -7.94 20.41
C PRO A 119 -0.79 -8.58 19.86
N PRO A 120 -1.52 -9.35 20.67
CA PRO A 120 -2.85 -9.84 20.28
C PRO A 120 -3.78 -8.69 19.86
N ASN A 121 -4.66 -8.95 18.90
CA ASN A 121 -5.66 -8.00 18.41
C ASN A 121 -5.08 -6.68 17.85
N SER A 122 -3.96 -6.78 17.17
CA SER A 122 -3.30 -5.62 16.54
C SER A 122 -3.84 -5.33 15.15
N THR A 123 -4.09 -4.06 14.88
CA THR A 123 -4.22 -3.54 13.52
C THR A 123 -2.83 -3.37 12.91
N LEU A 124 -2.64 -3.90 11.70
CA LEU A 124 -1.36 -3.86 11.01
C LEU A 124 -1.41 -2.85 9.87
N ILE A 125 -0.32 -2.12 9.69
CA ILE A 125 -0.18 -1.16 8.58
C ILE A 125 1.02 -1.58 7.75
N PHE A 126 0.76 -2.01 6.51
CA PHE A 126 1.80 -2.39 5.57
C PHE A 126 1.92 -1.38 4.43
N LYS A 127 3.14 -1.08 4.06
CA LYS A 127 3.46 -0.51 2.76
C LYS A 127 4.05 -1.64 1.91
N VAL A 128 3.40 -1.93 0.80
CA VAL A 128 3.78 -3.00 -0.13
C VAL A 128 4.15 -2.41 -1.48
N GLU A 129 5.29 -2.82 -2.00
CA GLU A 129 5.75 -2.50 -3.36
C GLU A 129 5.77 -3.78 -4.19
N LEU A 130 5.05 -3.80 -5.31
CA LEU A 130 5.01 -4.94 -6.21
C LEU A 130 6.14 -4.85 -7.23
N LEU A 131 7.07 -5.80 -7.14
CA LEU A 131 8.27 -5.84 -7.98
C LEU A 131 8.09 -6.71 -9.21
N GLU A 132 7.39 -7.84 -9.09
CA GLU A 132 7.27 -8.84 -10.14
C GLU A 132 5.97 -9.62 -10.00
N VAL A 133 5.39 -10.00 -11.15
CA VAL A 133 4.25 -10.92 -11.28
C VAL A 133 4.62 -11.99 -12.29
N GLU A 134 4.51 -13.25 -11.89
CA GLU A 134 4.68 -14.43 -12.76
C GLU A 134 3.32 -15.08 -13.06
#